data_96b579953125afb7974f5b26ace9c37c
#
_entry.id   96b579953125afb7974f5b26ace9c37c
#
_cell.length_a   1.000
_cell.length_b   1.000
_cell.length_c   1.000
_cell.angle_alpha   90.00
_cell.angle_beta   90.00
_cell.angle_gamma   90.00
#
_symmetry.space_group_name_H-M   'P 1'
#
loop_
_entity.id
_entity.type
_entity.pdbx_description
1 polymer ?
#
loop_
_entity_poly.entity_id
_entity_poly.type
_entity_poly.pdbx_seq_one_letter_code
_entity_poly.pdbx_strand_id
1 'polypeptide(L)'
;MKIPLYLAMTAAEFVASKPHHAKCGWMACHFSPYCTGLSNLPNFLPPNSLLIVNDITPIHGHDPERIYDTLQALISDFQCDGILLDFQREGIDETAALVKKLLELPTKVCVSEKYASSFPCPVFLPPPQIRQNLNTCLSPWQNREIWLEAALSRESICITEKGFEETDVLWGDVTTLHQDTDLFCHYAVKTENDQAVFHLQRTNEDLASLLDASADLGVTQAIGLYQELKHIP
;
A
#
# COMPACT_ATOMS: atom_id res chain seq x y z
N MET A 1 -12.23 6.77 -11.70
CA MET A 1 -11.51 6.79 -10.42
C MET A 1 -11.12 8.21 -10.08
N LYS A 2 -11.46 8.70 -8.88
CA LYS A 2 -11.25 10.11 -8.46
C LYS A 2 -9.80 10.40 -8.05
N ILE A 3 -9.05 9.40 -7.62
CA ILE A 3 -7.66 9.52 -7.16
C ILE A 3 -6.71 8.76 -8.09
N PRO A 4 -5.44 9.22 -8.23
CA PRO A 4 -4.45 8.48 -9.01
C PRO A 4 -4.11 7.15 -8.36
N LEU A 5 -4.07 6.09 -9.17
CA LEU A 5 -3.57 4.77 -8.77
C LEU A 5 -2.17 4.57 -9.33
N TYR A 6 -1.20 4.35 -8.45
CA TYR A 6 0.17 3.98 -8.81
C TYR A 6 0.34 2.47 -8.74
N LEU A 7 0.87 1.89 -9.79
CA LEU A 7 1.15 0.46 -9.86
C LEU A 7 2.56 0.18 -9.35
N ALA A 8 2.68 -0.41 -8.18
CA ALA A 8 3.95 -0.80 -7.58
C ALA A 8 4.53 -2.00 -8.33
N MET A 9 5.73 -1.84 -8.87
CA MET A 9 6.39 -2.78 -9.76
C MET A 9 7.74 -3.22 -9.21
N THR A 10 8.04 -4.50 -9.35
CA THR A 10 9.40 -5.04 -9.20
C THR A 10 10.26 -4.63 -10.39
N ALA A 11 11.59 -4.76 -10.26
CA ALA A 11 12.51 -4.49 -11.36
C ALA A 11 12.21 -5.33 -12.62
N ALA A 12 11.83 -6.59 -12.44
CA ALA A 12 11.51 -7.50 -13.54
C ALA A 12 10.22 -7.08 -14.27
N GLU A 13 9.18 -6.72 -13.53
CA GLU A 13 7.91 -6.24 -14.09
C GLU A 13 8.08 -4.92 -14.82
N PHE A 14 8.87 -4.01 -14.26
CA PHE A 14 9.17 -2.72 -14.88
C PHE A 14 9.85 -2.90 -16.25
N VAL A 15 10.84 -3.79 -16.33
CA VAL A 15 11.51 -4.12 -17.60
C VAL A 15 10.56 -4.78 -18.59
N ALA A 16 9.70 -5.69 -18.12
CA ALA A 16 8.75 -6.41 -18.98
C ALA A 16 7.61 -5.52 -19.51
N SER A 17 7.05 -4.66 -18.66
CA SER A 17 5.89 -3.83 -18.99
C SER A 17 6.26 -2.55 -19.76
N LYS A 18 7.51 -2.07 -19.64
CA LYS A 18 7.99 -0.81 -20.23
C LYS A 18 7.00 0.34 -20.04
N PRO A 19 6.66 0.72 -18.81
CA PRO A 19 5.62 1.70 -18.55
C PRO A 19 6.08 3.09 -19.04
N HIS A 20 5.46 3.61 -20.09
CA HIS A 20 5.82 4.92 -20.64
C HIS A 20 4.88 6.04 -20.18
N HIS A 21 3.65 5.71 -19.80
CA HIS A 21 2.58 6.68 -19.52
C HIS A 21 1.74 6.38 -18.28
N ALA A 22 1.88 5.22 -17.68
CA ALA A 22 1.13 4.86 -16.48
C ALA A 22 1.77 5.44 -15.22
N LYS A 23 0.96 5.80 -14.23
CA LYS A 23 1.44 6.07 -12.88
C LYS A 23 2.07 4.79 -12.34
N CYS A 24 3.37 4.79 -12.07
CA CYS A 24 4.08 3.63 -11.57
C CYS A 24 4.88 3.94 -10.31
N GLY A 25 5.08 2.91 -9.47
CA GLY A 25 5.92 2.94 -8.30
C GLY A 25 7.05 1.92 -8.42
N TRP A 26 8.30 2.35 -8.25
CA TRP A 26 9.44 1.45 -8.18
C TRP A 26 9.56 0.89 -6.76
N MET A 27 9.19 -0.38 -6.56
CA MET A 27 9.17 -1.00 -5.24
C MET A 27 10.41 -1.86 -4.93
N ALA A 28 11.39 -1.91 -5.83
CA ALA A 28 12.58 -2.75 -5.63
C ALA A 28 13.64 -2.11 -4.73
N CYS A 29 13.51 -0.81 -4.40
CA CYS A 29 14.50 -0.09 -3.62
C CYS A 29 14.46 -0.52 -2.14
N HIS A 30 15.59 -0.95 -1.60
CA HIS A 30 15.74 -1.34 -0.19
C HIS A 30 17.15 -1.06 0.32
N PHE A 31 17.38 -1.20 1.62
CA PHE A 31 18.69 -1.00 2.24
C PHE A 31 19.66 -2.10 1.85
N SER A 32 20.92 -1.74 1.60
CA SER A 32 21.98 -2.71 1.31
C SER A 32 22.32 -3.52 2.57
N PRO A 33 22.44 -4.85 2.50
CA PRO A 33 22.85 -5.67 3.64
C PRO A 33 24.28 -5.37 4.12
N TYR A 34 25.05 -4.62 3.35
CA TYR A 34 26.43 -4.24 3.66
C TYR A 34 26.57 -2.81 4.19
N CYS A 35 25.48 -2.17 4.59
CA CYS A 35 25.45 -0.77 5.06
C CYS A 35 26.06 0.24 4.06
N THR A 36 26.02 -0.08 2.76
CA THR A 36 26.59 0.76 1.70
C THR A 36 25.62 1.75 1.07
N GLY A 37 24.43 1.89 1.61
CA GLY A 37 23.35 2.73 1.08
C GLY A 37 22.15 1.92 0.61
N LEU A 38 21.48 2.37 -0.45
CA LEU A 38 20.35 1.69 -1.06
C LEU A 38 20.79 0.71 -2.16
N SER A 39 20.03 -0.35 -2.32
CA SER A 39 20.16 -1.37 -3.36
C SER A 39 18.97 -1.35 -4.32
N ASN A 40 19.15 -1.96 -5.50
CA ASN A 40 18.12 -2.06 -6.55
C ASN A 40 17.56 -0.70 -6.97
N LEU A 41 18.43 0.29 -7.09
CA LEU A 41 18.06 1.61 -7.61
C LEU A 41 17.60 1.50 -9.06
N PRO A 42 16.62 2.31 -9.49
CA PRO A 42 16.20 2.34 -10.89
C PRO A 42 17.27 2.97 -11.78
N ASN A 43 17.43 2.43 -12.98
CA ASN A 43 18.24 3.06 -14.03
C ASN A 43 17.42 4.03 -14.89
N PHE A 44 16.11 3.93 -14.81
CA PHE A 44 15.15 4.77 -15.51
C PHE A 44 13.80 4.71 -14.79
N LEU A 45 13.14 5.86 -14.66
CA LEU A 45 11.73 5.96 -14.26
C LEU A 45 11.03 6.98 -15.16
N PRO A 46 9.78 6.73 -15.57
CA PRO A 46 8.97 7.76 -16.19
C PRO A 46 8.78 8.95 -15.23
N PRO A 47 8.68 10.18 -15.74
CA PRO A 47 8.31 11.34 -14.91
C PRO A 47 7.01 11.10 -14.15
N ASN A 48 6.89 11.68 -12.96
CA ASN A 48 5.75 11.52 -12.05
C ASN A 48 5.53 10.08 -11.54
N SER A 49 6.60 9.27 -11.48
CA SER A 49 6.61 7.98 -10.80
C SER A 49 6.82 8.16 -9.30
N LEU A 50 6.53 7.11 -8.51
CA LEU A 50 6.88 7.03 -7.09
C LEU A 50 8.14 6.18 -6.90
N LEU A 51 8.99 6.57 -5.94
CA LEU A 51 10.00 5.70 -5.37
C LEU A 51 9.43 5.07 -4.10
N ILE A 52 9.49 3.73 -4.00
CA ILE A 52 9.08 2.99 -2.80
C ILE A 52 10.33 2.38 -2.20
N VAL A 53 10.67 2.84 -1.00
CA VAL A 53 11.83 2.36 -0.23
C VAL A 53 11.30 1.50 0.90
N ASN A 54 11.67 0.21 0.92
CA ASN A 54 11.24 -0.71 1.95
C ASN A 54 12.40 -1.11 2.87
N ASP A 55 12.06 -1.60 4.06
CA ASP A 55 12.99 -2.05 5.09
C ASP A 55 13.09 -3.57 5.18
N ILE A 56 12.93 -4.29 4.05
CA ILE A 56 13.11 -5.74 3.98
C ILE A 56 14.50 -6.15 4.49
N THR A 57 15.50 -5.31 4.28
CA THR A 57 16.81 -5.36 4.93
C THR A 57 16.85 -4.34 6.07
N PRO A 58 17.42 -4.67 7.24
CA PRO A 58 17.49 -3.74 8.37
C PRO A 58 18.17 -2.42 8.04
N ILE A 59 17.66 -1.34 8.63
CA ILE A 59 18.18 0.03 8.47
C ILE A 59 19.48 0.25 9.25
N HIS A 60 19.73 -0.56 10.28
CA HIS A 60 20.86 -0.42 11.21
C HIS A 60 22.23 -0.24 10.51
N GLY A 61 23.01 0.72 11.00
CA GLY A 61 24.36 1.01 10.48
C GLY A 61 24.42 1.79 9.16
N HIS A 62 23.30 2.23 8.61
CA HIS A 62 23.29 3.09 7.44
C HIS A 62 23.48 4.57 7.81
N ASP A 63 24.24 5.29 6.96
CA ASP A 63 24.41 6.73 7.06
C ASP A 63 23.19 7.47 6.47
N PRO A 64 22.41 8.20 7.29
CA PRO A 64 21.22 8.93 6.83
C PRO A 64 21.52 9.99 5.75
N GLU A 65 22.66 10.67 5.83
CA GLU A 65 23.06 11.68 4.82
C GLU A 65 23.29 11.02 3.46
N ARG A 66 23.98 9.90 3.42
CA ARG A 66 24.22 9.16 2.19
C ARG A 66 22.90 8.66 1.56
N ILE A 67 21.94 8.20 2.37
CA ILE A 67 20.63 7.78 1.88
C ILE A 67 19.88 8.99 1.31
N TYR A 68 19.91 10.12 2.02
CA TYR A 68 19.30 11.37 1.60
C TYR A 68 19.86 11.82 0.23
N ASP A 69 21.18 11.92 0.09
CA ASP A 69 21.83 12.34 -1.15
C ASP A 69 21.48 11.43 -2.33
N THR A 70 21.44 10.11 -2.09
CA THR A 70 21.06 9.13 -3.11
C THR A 70 19.62 9.35 -3.59
N LEU A 71 18.68 9.52 -2.66
CA LEU A 71 17.26 9.73 -2.99
C LEU A 71 17.05 11.09 -3.65
N GLN A 72 17.72 12.13 -3.19
CA GLN A 72 17.65 13.47 -3.77
C GLN A 72 18.10 13.46 -5.24
N ALA A 73 19.19 12.77 -5.55
CA ALA A 73 19.64 12.61 -6.92
C ALA A 73 18.61 11.89 -7.80
N LEU A 74 18.05 10.76 -7.33
CA LEU A 74 17.03 10.01 -8.07
C LEU A 74 15.74 10.83 -8.31
N ILE A 75 15.29 11.60 -7.30
CA ILE A 75 14.13 12.48 -7.44
C ILE A 75 14.37 13.52 -8.53
N SER A 76 15.53 14.14 -8.50
CA SER A 76 15.92 15.17 -9.48
C SER A 76 16.03 14.61 -10.89
N ASP A 77 16.74 13.48 -11.04
CA ASP A 77 17.02 12.87 -12.33
C ASP A 77 15.78 12.34 -13.03
N PHE A 78 14.85 11.75 -12.26
CA PHE A 78 13.63 11.14 -12.79
C PHE A 78 12.36 11.97 -12.61
N GLN A 79 12.41 13.12 -11.97
CA GLN A 79 11.25 13.96 -11.69
C GLN A 79 10.14 13.18 -10.98
N CYS A 80 10.48 12.50 -9.89
CA CYS A 80 9.54 11.69 -9.15
C CYS A 80 8.44 12.54 -8.47
N ASP A 81 7.22 12.01 -8.43
CA ASP A 81 6.05 12.64 -7.81
C ASP A 81 6.11 12.58 -6.28
N GLY A 82 6.85 11.61 -5.75
CA GLY A 82 7.03 11.42 -4.31
C GLY A 82 7.81 10.17 -3.96
N ILE A 83 8.01 10.00 -2.67
CA ILE A 83 8.62 8.81 -2.06
C ILE A 83 7.65 8.20 -1.06
N LEU A 84 7.50 6.88 -1.10
CA LEU A 84 6.89 6.09 -0.05
C LEU A 84 8.01 5.39 0.75
N LEU A 85 8.08 5.67 2.06
CA LEU A 85 8.88 4.92 3.02
C LEU A 85 7.98 3.81 3.60
N ASP A 86 8.02 2.65 2.95
CA ASP A 86 7.26 1.47 3.36
C ASP A 86 8.05 0.66 4.39
N PHE A 87 8.13 1.21 5.61
CA PHE A 87 8.86 0.62 6.72
C PHE A 87 7.91 -0.16 7.62
N GLN A 88 8.11 -1.47 7.67
CA GLN A 88 7.23 -2.41 8.37
C GLN A 88 7.88 -3.04 9.62
N ARG A 89 9.20 -2.94 9.78
CA ARG A 89 9.89 -3.46 10.95
C ARG A 89 9.59 -2.63 12.19
N GLU A 90 9.68 -3.23 13.36
CA GLU A 90 9.50 -2.50 14.62
C GLU A 90 10.63 -1.51 14.85
N GLY A 91 10.21 -0.34 15.36
CA GLY A 91 11.02 0.86 15.40
C GLY A 91 12.26 0.73 16.27
N ILE A 92 13.37 1.06 15.65
CA ILE A 92 14.62 1.39 16.28
C ILE A 92 14.72 2.91 16.22
N ASP A 93 15.34 3.55 17.20
CA ASP A 93 15.58 5.01 17.21
C ASP A 93 16.25 5.50 15.92
N GLU A 94 17.09 4.66 15.30
CA GLU A 94 17.74 4.91 14.01
C GLU A 94 16.74 5.09 12.86
N THR A 95 15.63 4.33 12.85
CA THR A 95 14.59 4.49 11.83
C THR A 95 13.91 5.85 11.93
N ALA A 96 13.61 6.29 13.15
CA ALA A 96 13.01 7.59 13.38
C ALA A 96 13.95 8.74 12.96
N ALA A 97 15.25 8.62 13.25
CA ALA A 97 16.26 9.59 12.83
C ALA A 97 16.38 9.66 11.29
N LEU A 98 16.38 8.50 10.62
CA LEU A 98 16.40 8.43 9.17
C LEU A 98 15.13 9.05 8.55
N VAL A 99 13.93 8.67 9.04
CA VAL A 99 12.68 9.25 8.57
C VAL A 99 12.71 10.76 8.69
N LYS A 100 13.12 11.29 9.86
CA LYS A 100 13.24 12.75 10.09
C LYS A 100 14.15 13.40 9.03
N LYS A 101 15.29 12.79 8.71
CA LYS A 101 16.19 13.29 7.67
C LYS A 101 15.56 13.25 6.28
N LEU A 102 14.89 12.16 5.94
CA LEU A 102 14.27 12.01 4.62
C LEU A 102 13.07 12.92 4.39
N LEU A 103 12.42 13.39 5.45
CA LEU A 103 11.37 14.42 5.35
C LEU A 103 11.90 15.81 4.90
N GLU A 104 13.22 16.01 4.86
CA GLU A 104 13.84 17.24 4.32
C GLU A 104 13.96 17.20 2.77
N LEU A 105 13.65 16.08 2.13
CA LEU A 105 13.72 15.94 0.66
C LEU A 105 12.76 16.92 -0.04
N PRO A 106 13.14 17.47 -1.21
CA PRO A 106 12.34 18.45 -1.95
C PRO A 106 11.18 17.82 -2.73
N THR A 107 10.51 16.83 -2.15
CA THR A 107 9.35 16.14 -2.72
C THR A 107 8.41 15.68 -1.61
N LYS A 108 7.24 15.16 -1.96
CA LYS A 108 6.35 14.53 -0.98
C LYS A 108 6.97 13.24 -0.46
N VAL A 109 7.09 13.12 0.85
CA VAL A 109 7.53 11.90 1.53
C VAL A 109 6.36 11.36 2.35
N CYS A 110 5.86 10.20 1.97
CA CYS A 110 4.83 9.47 2.67
C CYS A 110 5.46 8.37 3.52
N VAL A 111 4.94 8.13 4.70
CA VAL A 111 5.51 7.17 5.66
C VAL A 111 4.43 6.19 6.08
N SER A 112 4.77 4.89 6.21
CA SER A 112 3.84 3.88 6.72
C SER A 112 3.24 4.30 8.07
N GLU A 113 2.00 3.90 8.33
CA GLU A 113 1.25 4.28 9.56
C GLU A 113 2.03 4.03 10.84
N LYS A 114 2.84 2.99 10.86
CA LYS A 114 3.68 2.57 11.97
C LYS A 114 4.60 3.69 12.49
N TYR A 115 5.07 4.55 11.61
CA TYR A 115 5.96 5.66 11.93
C TYR A 115 5.29 7.03 11.79
N ALA A 116 4.23 7.11 11.00
CA ALA A 116 3.59 8.37 10.66
C ALA A 116 3.08 9.15 11.88
N SER A 117 2.66 8.48 12.97
CA SER A 117 2.19 9.12 14.19
C SER A 117 3.20 10.10 14.80
N SER A 118 4.50 9.87 14.58
CA SER A 118 5.60 10.69 15.11
C SER A 118 5.98 11.88 14.22
N PHE A 119 5.42 12.00 13.01
CA PHE A 119 5.84 12.99 12.01
C PHE A 119 4.65 13.67 11.33
N PRO A 120 4.72 14.98 11.03
CA PRO A 120 3.66 15.72 10.30
C PRO A 120 3.81 15.53 8.78
N CYS A 121 3.64 14.30 8.29
CA CYS A 121 3.78 13.95 6.88
C CYS A 121 2.57 13.15 6.38
N PRO A 122 2.40 12.96 5.06
CA PRO A 122 1.47 12.01 4.51
C PRO A 122 1.63 10.62 5.12
N VAL A 123 0.51 9.91 5.33
CA VAL A 123 0.50 8.57 5.90
C VAL A 123 0.13 7.54 4.85
N PHE A 124 0.86 6.42 4.80
CA PHE A 124 0.51 5.25 4.01
C PHE A 124 -0.19 4.23 4.90
N LEU A 125 -1.42 3.91 4.53
CA LEU A 125 -2.27 2.97 5.24
C LEU A 125 -2.38 1.66 4.48
N PRO A 126 -2.42 0.51 5.18
CA PRO A 126 -2.69 -0.79 4.57
C PRO A 126 -4.10 -0.82 3.96
N PRO A 127 -4.40 -1.83 3.12
CA PRO A 127 -5.73 -1.97 2.54
C PRO A 127 -6.75 -2.20 3.66
N PRO A 128 -7.90 -1.47 3.64
CA PRO A 128 -8.93 -1.68 4.64
C PRO A 128 -9.42 -3.13 4.60
N GLN A 129 -9.53 -3.77 5.76
CA GLN A 129 -10.15 -5.08 5.85
C GLN A 129 -11.59 -5.01 5.30
N ILE A 130 -12.06 -6.06 4.60
CA ILE A 130 -13.36 -6.02 3.93
C ILE A 130 -14.50 -5.79 4.95
N ARG A 131 -14.39 -6.39 6.12
CA ARG A 131 -15.36 -6.29 7.22
C ARG A 131 -15.38 -4.97 7.97
N GLN A 132 -14.42 -4.06 7.69
CA GLN A 132 -14.33 -2.79 8.38
C GLN A 132 -14.97 -1.67 7.57
N ASN A 133 -15.70 -0.81 8.27
CA ASN A 133 -16.24 0.40 7.67
C ASN A 133 -15.09 1.36 7.31
N LEU A 134 -15.09 1.84 6.07
CA LEU A 134 -14.05 2.70 5.52
C LEU A 134 -13.83 3.97 6.36
N ASN A 135 -14.91 4.61 6.80
CA ASN A 135 -14.85 5.80 7.67
C ASN A 135 -14.09 5.51 8.98
N THR A 136 -14.36 4.34 9.58
CA THR A 136 -13.67 3.94 10.82
C THR A 136 -12.18 3.75 10.61
N CYS A 137 -11.79 3.18 9.46
CA CYS A 137 -10.37 2.99 9.12
C CYS A 137 -9.65 4.31 8.89
N LEU A 138 -10.29 5.28 8.22
CA LEU A 138 -9.64 6.52 7.80
C LEU A 138 -9.77 7.66 8.82
N SER A 139 -10.77 7.62 9.70
CA SER A 139 -11.05 8.72 10.66
C SER A 139 -9.87 9.12 11.56
N PRO A 140 -8.99 8.23 12.04
CA PRO A 140 -7.83 8.64 12.83
C PRO A 140 -6.84 9.54 12.06
N TRP A 141 -6.91 9.52 10.73
CA TRP A 141 -5.95 10.17 9.84
C TRP A 141 -6.51 11.36 9.05
N GLN A 142 -7.78 11.73 9.25
CA GLN A 142 -8.47 12.78 8.47
C GLN A 142 -7.79 14.16 8.45
N ASN A 143 -6.89 14.44 9.40
CA ASN A 143 -6.12 15.69 9.43
C ASN A 143 -4.80 15.62 8.63
N ARG A 144 -4.59 14.57 7.85
CA ARG A 144 -3.38 14.32 7.06
C ARG A 144 -3.71 13.97 5.63
N GLU A 145 -2.74 14.11 4.75
CA GLU A 145 -2.78 13.50 3.43
C GLU A 145 -2.64 11.98 3.59
N ILE A 146 -3.57 11.23 3.00
CA ILE A 146 -3.60 9.76 3.10
C ILE A 146 -3.26 9.17 1.74
N TRP A 147 -2.28 8.26 1.73
CA TRP A 147 -2.02 7.34 0.62
C TRP A 147 -2.51 5.96 1.05
N LEU A 148 -3.30 5.31 0.22
CA LEU A 148 -3.96 4.06 0.57
C LEU A 148 -3.40 2.89 -0.24
N GLU A 149 -3.09 1.78 0.41
CA GLU A 149 -2.79 0.55 -0.30
C GLU A 149 -4.07 0.01 -0.95
N ALA A 150 -4.00 -0.25 -2.25
CA ALA A 150 -5.07 -0.83 -3.04
C ALA A 150 -4.78 -2.32 -3.26
N ALA A 151 -5.68 -3.19 -2.81
CA ALA A 151 -5.55 -4.63 -2.97
C ALA A 151 -6.90 -5.31 -3.22
N LEU A 152 -6.88 -6.39 -4.00
CA LEU A 152 -8.01 -7.29 -4.20
C LEU A 152 -8.08 -8.29 -3.04
N SER A 153 -8.53 -7.81 -1.89
CA SER A 153 -8.59 -8.59 -0.66
C SER A 153 -9.57 -9.75 -0.74
N ARG A 154 -9.25 -10.83 -0.03
CA ARG A 154 -10.15 -11.98 0.20
C ARG A 154 -10.06 -12.36 1.67
N GLU A 155 -11.21 -12.57 2.29
CA GLU A 155 -11.32 -12.96 3.70
C GLU A 155 -12.36 -14.08 3.83
N SER A 156 -12.12 -15.01 4.76
CA SER A 156 -13.12 -15.99 5.16
C SER A 156 -13.34 -15.89 6.67
N ILE A 157 -14.60 -15.81 7.10
CA ILE A 157 -14.99 -15.60 8.47
C ILE A 157 -15.98 -16.69 8.86
N CYS A 158 -15.67 -17.42 9.92
CA CYS A 158 -16.60 -18.38 10.53
C CYS A 158 -17.35 -17.72 11.68
N ILE A 159 -18.68 -17.75 11.64
CA ILE A 159 -19.53 -17.29 12.72
C ILE A 159 -20.03 -18.50 13.49
N THR A 160 -19.81 -18.48 14.80
CA THR A 160 -20.23 -19.50 15.75
C THR A 160 -21.05 -18.86 16.88
N GLU A 161 -21.63 -19.66 17.76
CA GLU A 161 -22.28 -19.15 18.99
C GLU A 161 -21.33 -18.34 19.90
N LYS A 162 -20.02 -18.51 19.76
CA LYS A 162 -19.00 -17.82 20.58
C LYS A 162 -18.50 -16.52 19.96
N GLY A 163 -18.95 -16.19 18.75
CA GLY A 163 -18.50 -15.03 18.00
C GLY A 163 -17.99 -15.40 16.59
N PHE A 164 -17.13 -14.57 16.03
CA PHE A 164 -16.54 -14.82 14.72
C PHE A 164 -15.02 -15.05 14.82
N GLU A 165 -14.51 -15.90 13.95
CA GLU A 165 -13.08 -16.21 13.82
C GLU A 165 -12.68 -16.16 12.35
N GLU A 166 -11.48 -15.66 12.05
CA GLU A 166 -10.90 -15.79 10.72
C GLU A 166 -10.59 -17.26 10.45
N THR A 167 -10.81 -17.68 9.23
CA THR A 167 -10.60 -19.08 8.85
C THR A 167 -9.97 -19.18 7.47
N ASP A 168 -9.11 -20.18 7.29
CA ASP A 168 -8.50 -20.52 6.01
C ASP A 168 -9.36 -21.48 5.16
N VAL A 169 -10.65 -21.59 5.48
CA VAL A 169 -11.56 -22.44 4.70
C VAL A 169 -11.56 -21.97 3.25
N LEU A 170 -11.19 -22.87 2.35
CA LEU A 170 -11.16 -22.60 0.93
C LEU A 170 -12.57 -22.30 0.41
N TRP A 171 -12.65 -21.37 -0.53
CA TRP A 171 -13.90 -20.91 -1.14
C TRP A 171 -14.75 -22.05 -1.76
N GLY A 172 -14.17 -23.16 -2.15
CA GLY A 172 -14.87 -24.23 -2.85
C GLY A 172 -15.65 -23.73 -4.07
N ASP A 173 -16.67 -24.50 -4.48
CA ASP A 173 -17.56 -24.12 -5.58
C ASP A 173 -18.66 -23.16 -5.06
N VAL A 174 -18.32 -21.89 -4.90
CA VAL A 174 -19.30 -20.84 -4.56
C VAL A 174 -20.08 -20.50 -5.84
N THR A 175 -21.36 -20.84 -5.86
CA THR A 175 -22.22 -20.65 -7.05
C THR A 175 -22.97 -19.33 -7.07
N THR A 176 -23.12 -18.66 -5.92
CA THR A 176 -23.89 -17.41 -5.82
C THR A 176 -23.13 -16.40 -4.97
N LEU A 177 -22.80 -15.27 -5.59
CA LEU A 177 -22.22 -14.11 -4.90
C LEU A 177 -23.29 -13.03 -4.72
N HIS A 178 -23.32 -12.46 -3.54
CA HIS A 178 -24.10 -11.28 -3.20
C HIS A 178 -23.17 -10.08 -3.13
N GLN A 179 -23.66 -8.90 -3.47
CA GLN A 179 -22.91 -7.66 -3.34
C GLN A 179 -23.28 -6.93 -2.07
N ASP A 180 -22.28 -6.43 -1.36
CA ASP A 180 -22.40 -5.49 -0.27
C ASP A 180 -21.72 -4.17 -0.68
N THR A 181 -22.55 -3.14 -0.91
CA THR A 181 -22.09 -1.83 -1.36
C THR A 181 -21.45 -1.00 -0.25
N ASP A 182 -21.76 -1.25 1.01
CA ASP A 182 -21.23 -0.52 2.15
C ASP A 182 -19.84 -1.01 2.53
N LEU A 183 -19.58 -2.31 2.30
CA LEU A 183 -18.27 -2.93 2.51
C LEU A 183 -17.42 -2.99 1.24
N PHE A 184 -17.97 -2.56 0.10
CA PHE A 184 -17.30 -2.62 -1.20
C PHE A 184 -16.78 -4.03 -1.48
N CYS A 185 -17.66 -5.02 -1.45
CA CYS A 185 -17.27 -6.42 -1.67
C CYS A 185 -18.41 -7.26 -2.21
N HIS A 186 -18.04 -8.41 -2.72
CA HIS A 186 -18.95 -9.53 -2.95
C HIS A 186 -18.74 -10.58 -1.87
N TYR A 187 -19.82 -11.26 -1.49
CA TYR A 187 -19.77 -12.30 -0.47
C TYR A 187 -20.62 -13.51 -0.83
N ALA A 188 -20.25 -14.65 -0.27
CA ALA A 188 -21.05 -15.86 -0.24
C ALA A 188 -21.12 -16.42 1.17
N VAL A 189 -22.19 -17.15 1.48
CA VAL A 189 -22.39 -17.78 2.78
C VAL A 189 -22.55 -19.28 2.58
N LYS A 190 -21.79 -20.05 3.35
CA LYS A 190 -21.92 -21.50 3.47
C LYS A 190 -22.30 -21.85 4.91
N THR A 191 -23.37 -22.61 5.07
CA THR A 191 -23.85 -23.09 6.39
C THR A 191 -23.57 -24.57 6.52
N GLU A 192 -22.79 -24.98 7.51
CA GLU A 192 -22.50 -26.38 7.84
C GLU A 192 -22.39 -26.55 9.35
N ASN A 193 -23.00 -27.60 9.92
CA ASN A 193 -22.86 -28.01 11.34
C ASN A 193 -23.08 -26.84 12.33
N ASP A 194 -24.16 -26.08 12.18
CA ASP A 194 -24.52 -24.93 13.00
C ASP A 194 -23.50 -23.77 12.98
N GLN A 195 -22.67 -23.74 11.95
CA GLN A 195 -21.73 -22.65 11.67
C GLN A 195 -22.05 -22.01 10.33
N ALA A 196 -21.83 -20.70 10.22
CA ALA A 196 -21.91 -19.97 8.97
C ALA A 196 -20.52 -19.44 8.60
N VAL A 197 -20.04 -19.83 7.41
CA VAL A 197 -18.79 -19.32 6.86
C VAL A 197 -19.13 -18.29 5.79
N PHE A 198 -18.65 -17.07 5.99
CA PHE A 198 -18.74 -15.99 5.02
C PHE A 198 -17.42 -15.91 4.25
N HIS A 199 -17.52 -15.96 2.96
CA HIS A 199 -16.43 -15.71 2.04
C HIS A 199 -16.61 -14.32 1.43
N LEU A 200 -15.67 -13.43 1.66
CA LEU A 200 -15.70 -12.04 1.23
C LEU A 200 -14.57 -11.78 0.22
N GLN A 201 -14.86 -11.08 -0.87
CA GLN A 201 -13.85 -10.69 -1.84
C GLN A 201 -14.14 -9.32 -2.45
N ARG A 202 -13.09 -8.58 -2.77
CA ARG A 202 -13.16 -7.39 -3.62
C ARG A 202 -12.86 -7.75 -5.07
N THR A 203 -13.75 -7.33 -5.94
CA THR A 203 -13.53 -7.33 -7.39
C THR A 203 -12.82 -6.02 -7.81
N ASN A 204 -12.43 -5.91 -9.07
CA ASN A 204 -11.92 -4.66 -9.63
C ASN A 204 -12.93 -3.50 -9.51
N GLU A 205 -14.22 -3.80 -9.67
CA GLU A 205 -15.31 -2.82 -9.59
C GLU A 205 -15.53 -2.37 -8.14
N ASP A 206 -15.49 -3.30 -7.19
CA ASP A 206 -15.58 -2.98 -5.76
C ASP A 206 -14.40 -2.12 -5.32
N LEU A 207 -13.19 -2.45 -5.76
CA LEU A 207 -12.00 -1.66 -5.43
C LEU A 207 -12.07 -0.26 -6.05
N ALA A 208 -12.51 -0.12 -7.29
CA ALA A 208 -12.71 1.19 -7.90
C ALA A 208 -13.72 2.05 -7.12
N SER A 209 -14.83 1.45 -6.69
CA SER A 209 -15.86 2.10 -5.88
C SER A 209 -15.32 2.51 -4.50
N LEU A 210 -14.54 1.65 -3.85
CA LEU A 210 -13.87 1.93 -2.59
C LEU A 210 -12.89 3.10 -2.73
N LEU A 211 -12.08 3.13 -3.78
CA LEU A 211 -11.14 4.22 -4.02
C LEU A 211 -11.85 5.55 -4.31
N ASP A 212 -12.97 5.52 -5.04
CA ASP A 212 -13.78 6.72 -5.27
C ASP A 212 -14.43 7.25 -3.98
N ALA A 213 -14.90 6.36 -3.11
CA ALA A 213 -15.41 6.73 -1.79
C ALA A 213 -14.30 7.25 -0.86
N SER A 214 -13.12 6.65 -0.92
CA SER A 214 -11.95 7.05 -0.13
C SER A 214 -11.49 8.48 -0.44
N ALA A 215 -11.65 8.93 -1.70
CA ALA A 215 -11.33 10.30 -2.10
C ALA A 215 -12.11 11.34 -1.29
N ASP A 216 -13.38 11.08 -1.01
CA ASP A 216 -14.24 11.97 -0.24
C ASP A 216 -13.88 11.97 1.27
N LEU A 217 -13.04 11.03 1.70
CA LEU A 217 -12.53 10.88 3.08
C LEU A 217 -11.08 11.33 3.24
N GLY A 218 -10.49 11.98 2.23
CA GLY A 218 -9.15 12.58 2.32
C GLY A 218 -8.02 11.72 1.76
N VAL A 219 -8.32 10.57 1.14
CA VAL A 219 -7.31 9.81 0.41
C VAL A 219 -6.97 10.57 -0.88
N THR A 220 -5.67 10.81 -1.10
CA THR A 220 -5.19 11.58 -2.25
C THR A 220 -4.51 10.72 -3.31
N GLN A 221 -4.03 9.54 -2.94
CA GLN A 221 -3.36 8.60 -3.83
C GLN A 221 -3.64 7.16 -3.40
N ALA A 222 -3.64 6.25 -4.37
CA ALA A 222 -3.66 4.81 -4.11
C ALA A 222 -2.42 4.15 -4.71
N ILE A 223 -1.92 3.12 -4.05
CA ILE A 223 -0.75 2.35 -4.49
C ILE A 223 -1.11 0.88 -4.38
N GLY A 224 -0.95 0.12 -5.44
CA GLY A 224 -1.21 -1.32 -5.38
C GLY A 224 -0.31 -2.12 -6.31
N LEU A 225 -0.25 -3.43 -6.11
CA LEU A 225 0.66 -4.30 -6.84
C LEU A 225 0.27 -4.39 -8.33
N TYR A 226 1.24 -4.17 -9.21
CA TYR A 226 1.04 -4.27 -10.66
C TYR A 226 0.41 -5.59 -11.07
N GLN A 227 0.83 -6.70 -10.48
CA GLN A 227 0.32 -8.03 -10.81
C GLN A 227 -1.19 -8.16 -10.61
N GLU A 228 -1.71 -7.53 -9.55
CA GLU A 228 -3.12 -7.58 -9.20
C GLU A 228 -3.94 -6.56 -9.99
N LEU A 229 -3.40 -5.35 -10.18
CA LEU A 229 -4.19 -4.17 -10.55
C LEU A 229 -3.97 -3.68 -11.98
N LYS A 230 -3.10 -4.31 -12.77
CA LYS A 230 -2.79 -3.89 -14.15
C LYS A 230 -4.00 -3.86 -15.11
N HIS A 231 -5.11 -4.46 -14.72
CA HIS A 231 -6.36 -4.50 -15.51
C HIS A 231 -7.46 -3.61 -14.95
N ILE A 232 -7.18 -2.83 -13.90
CA ILE A 232 -8.12 -1.82 -13.40
C ILE A 232 -8.10 -0.65 -14.37
N PRO A 233 -9.26 -0.20 -14.85
CA PRO A 233 -9.39 0.88 -15.84
C PRO A 233 -9.00 2.27 -15.30
#